data_c7674dce8b88b9d43ac028db00f9ee92
#
_entry.id   c7674dce8b88b9d43ac028db00f9ee92
#
_cell.length_a   1.000
_cell.length_b   1.000
_cell.length_c   1.000
_cell.angle_alpha   90.00
_cell.angle_beta   90.00
_cell.angle_gamma   90.00
#
_symmetry.space_group_name_H-M   'P 1'
#
loop_
_entity.id
_entity.type
_entity.pdbx_description
1 polymer ?
#
loop_
_entity_poly.entity_id
_entity_poly.type
_entity_poly.pdbx_seq_one_letter_code
_entity_poly.pdbx_strand_id
1 'polypeptide(L)'
;MSQSAQNQKSWSEWHARLHKRLQKNGSLLPHKSTLLLAISGGQDSMALLKLIFDLQRLYEWNIEIWHGDHQWHSGSTRFAEELKSWCKEHKLNFYSIKAKQEEVTNENKARRWRYKNLLLRAKSLSSNNIKYPCNKIL
;
A
#
# COMPACT_ATOMS: atom_id res chain seq x y z
N MET A 1 28.62 -14.87 -5.55
CA MET A 1 27.37 -14.55 -6.23
C MET A 1 26.76 -13.31 -5.66
N SER A 2 26.58 -12.37 -6.50
CA SER A 2 26.06 -11.09 -6.06
C SER A 2 24.58 -11.16 -5.71
N GLN A 3 24.15 -10.36 -4.74
CA GLN A 3 22.75 -10.21 -4.39
C GLN A 3 21.90 -9.73 -5.59
N SER A 4 22.51 -9.08 -6.57
CA SER A 4 21.79 -8.63 -7.76
C SER A 4 21.25 -9.77 -8.62
N ALA A 5 21.97 -10.90 -8.71
CA ALA A 5 21.49 -12.08 -9.42
C ALA A 5 20.29 -12.74 -8.72
N GLN A 6 20.27 -12.71 -7.38
CA GLN A 6 19.13 -13.19 -6.60
C GLN A 6 17.92 -12.27 -6.72
N ASN A 7 18.15 -10.96 -6.75
CA ASN A 7 17.08 -9.98 -6.91
C ASN A 7 16.43 -10.07 -8.30
N GLN A 8 17.22 -10.32 -9.34
CA GLN A 8 16.70 -10.53 -10.68
C GLN A 8 15.83 -11.78 -10.79
N LYS A 9 16.19 -12.84 -10.05
CA LYS A 9 15.40 -14.09 -10.01
C LYS A 9 14.07 -13.91 -9.26
N SER A 10 13.96 -12.91 -8.37
CA SER A 10 12.73 -12.66 -7.64
C SER A 10 11.69 -11.88 -8.45
N TRP A 11 12.10 -11.29 -9.57
CA TRP A 11 11.17 -10.56 -10.44
C TRP A 11 10.39 -11.53 -11.31
N SER A 12 9.06 -11.40 -11.25
CA SER A 12 8.16 -12.12 -12.13
C SER A 12 7.91 -11.33 -13.40
N GLU A 13 7.19 -11.95 -14.34
CA GLU A 13 6.69 -11.28 -15.53
C GLU A 13 5.84 -10.04 -15.18
N TRP A 14 5.09 -10.10 -14.10
CA TRP A 14 4.28 -8.98 -13.61
C TRP A 14 5.12 -7.78 -13.21
N HIS A 15 6.24 -8.01 -12.55
CA HIS A 15 7.21 -6.96 -12.21
C HIS A 15 7.74 -6.29 -13.47
N ALA A 16 8.14 -7.07 -14.44
CA ALA A 16 8.68 -6.56 -15.70
C ALA A 16 7.65 -5.75 -16.47
N ARG A 17 6.41 -6.23 -16.53
CA ARG A 17 5.31 -5.53 -17.21
C ARG A 17 4.99 -4.19 -16.55
N LEU A 18 4.89 -4.18 -15.23
CA LEU A 18 4.63 -2.95 -14.49
C LEU A 18 5.77 -1.94 -14.68
N HIS A 19 7.00 -2.40 -14.54
CA HIS A 19 8.18 -1.55 -14.72
C HIS A 19 8.20 -0.92 -16.12
N LYS A 20 7.95 -1.71 -17.15
CA LYS A 20 7.91 -1.23 -18.52
C LYS A 20 6.81 -0.18 -18.73
N ARG A 21 5.64 -0.41 -18.13
CA ARG A 21 4.53 0.54 -18.21
C ARG A 21 4.84 1.85 -17.51
N LEU A 22 5.50 1.80 -16.38
CA LEU A 22 5.94 2.98 -15.64
C LEU A 22 7.00 3.77 -16.40
N GLN A 23 7.89 3.08 -17.11
CA GLN A 23 8.88 3.74 -17.96
C GLN A 23 8.23 4.52 -19.10
N LYS A 24 7.17 3.97 -19.69
CA LYS A 24 6.42 4.63 -20.77
C LYS A 24 5.58 5.80 -20.26
N ASN A 25 5.12 5.74 -19.05
CA ASN A 25 4.25 6.76 -18.44
C ASN A 25 4.77 7.14 -17.05
N GLY A 26 5.81 7.98 -17.04
CA GLY A 26 6.49 8.38 -15.81
C GLY A 26 5.63 9.16 -14.84
N SER A 27 4.52 9.75 -15.29
CA SER A 27 3.61 10.47 -14.41
C SER A 27 2.64 9.57 -13.65
N LEU A 28 2.53 8.29 -14.04
CA LEU A 28 1.63 7.35 -13.38
C LEU A 28 2.02 7.11 -11.93
N LEU A 29 3.27 6.72 -11.71
CA LEU A 29 3.87 6.58 -10.37
C LEU A 29 5.27 7.21 -10.42
N PRO A 30 5.37 8.53 -10.18
CA PRO A 30 6.65 9.22 -10.34
C PRO A 30 7.72 8.75 -9.36
N HIS A 31 8.98 8.87 -9.76
CA HIS A 31 10.10 8.68 -8.85
C HIS A 31 10.00 9.66 -7.66
N LYS A 32 10.53 9.24 -6.52
CA LYS A 32 10.63 10.09 -5.33
C LYS A 32 9.26 10.63 -4.89
N SER A 33 8.26 9.76 -4.87
CA SER A 33 6.93 10.11 -4.38
C SER A 33 6.51 9.21 -3.23
N THR A 34 5.56 9.66 -2.45
CA THR A 34 4.92 8.85 -1.43
C THR A 34 3.70 8.18 -2.02
N LEU A 35 3.66 6.86 -1.92
CA LEU A 35 2.54 6.04 -2.37
C LEU A 35 1.78 5.54 -1.15
N LEU A 36 0.49 5.85 -1.09
CA LEU A 36 -0.40 5.33 -0.05
C LEU A 36 -1.13 4.12 -0.59
N LEU A 37 -0.82 2.94 -0.07
CA LEU A 37 -1.40 1.68 -0.50
C LEU A 37 -2.49 1.24 0.45
N ALA A 38 -3.71 1.07 -0.07
CA ALA A 38 -4.84 0.53 0.67
C ALA A 38 -4.82 -1.00 0.53
N ILE A 39 -4.50 -1.69 1.61
CA ILE A 39 -4.38 -3.14 1.64
C ILE A 39 -5.60 -3.72 2.34
N SER A 40 -6.45 -4.39 1.57
CA SER A 40 -7.70 -4.98 2.08
C SER A 40 -7.50 -6.34 2.72
N GLY A 41 -6.47 -7.06 2.31
CA GLY A 41 -6.23 -8.45 2.70
C GLY A 41 -6.54 -9.47 1.63
N GLY A 42 -7.17 -9.04 0.53
CA GLY A 42 -7.40 -9.91 -0.63
C GLY A 42 -6.12 -10.17 -1.41
N GLN A 43 -6.15 -11.18 -2.25
CA GLN A 43 -5.00 -11.58 -3.07
C GLN A 43 -4.49 -10.44 -3.95
N ASP A 44 -5.40 -9.67 -4.55
CA ASP A 44 -5.03 -8.59 -5.45
C ASP A 44 -4.28 -7.48 -4.73
N SER A 45 -4.73 -7.10 -3.53
CA SER A 45 -4.06 -6.06 -2.75
C SER A 45 -2.69 -6.53 -2.26
N MET A 46 -2.55 -7.80 -1.89
CA MET A 46 -1.27 -8.37 -1.47
C MET A 46 -0.30 -8.49 -2.65
N ALA A 47 -0.80 -8.87 -3.84
CA ALA A 47 0.00 -8.90 -5.05
C ALA A 47 0.52 -7.50 -5.41
N LEU A 48 -0.33 -6.49 -5.33
CA LEU A 48 0.05 -5.10 -5.58
C LEU A 48 1.13 -4.65 -4.59
N LEU A 49 0.93 -4.93 -3.31
CA LEU A 49 1.92 -4.59 -2.28
C LEU A 49 3.29 -5.20 -2.60
N LYS A 50 3.32 -6.47 -2.98
CA LYS A 50 4.56 -7.15 -3.33
C LYS A 50 5.25 -6.51 -4.53
N LEU A 51 4.50 -6.21 -5.59
CA LEU A 51 5.04 -5.57 -6.79
C LEU A 51 5.63 -4.18 -6.47
N ILE A 52 4.90 -3.37 -5.74
CA ILE A 52 5.33 -2.01 -5.39
C ILE A 52 6.53 -2.07 -4.45
N PHE A 53 6.50 -2.95 -3.45
CA PHE A 53 7.60 -3.12 -2.52
C PHE A 53 8.89 -3.52 -3.24
N ASP A 54 8.80 -4.47 -4.17
CA ASP A 54 9.97 -4.97 -4.90
C ASP A 54 10.57 -3.91 -5.85
N LEU A 55 9.76 -2.97 -6.35
CA LEU A 55 10.20 -1.88 -7.20
C LEU A 55 10.62 -0.63 -6.44
N GLN A 56 10.39 -0.59 -5.14
CA GLN A 56 10.58 0.61 -4.31
C GLN A 56 11.94 1.25 -4.47
N ARG A 57 13.00 0.47 -4.41
CA ARG A 57 14.38 0.99 -4.46
C ARG A 57 14.66 1.67 -5.80
N LEU A 58 14.17 1.08 -6.87
CA LEU A 58 14.42 1.57 -8.22
C LEU A 58 13.77 2.94 -8.45
N TYR A 59 12.61 3.17 -7.87
CA TYR A 59 11.86 4.41 -8.03
C TYR A 59 12.01 5.36 -6.85
N GLU A 60 12.71 4.97 -5.79
CA GLU A 60 12.90 5.75 -4.58
C GLU A 60 11.56 6.20 -3.96
N TRP A 61 10.58 5.30 -3.97
CA TRP A 61 9.28 5.58 -3.37
C TRP A 61 9.33 5.51 -1.85
N ASN A 62 8.55 6.39 -1.22
CA ASN A 62 8.17 6.24 0.18
C ASN A 62 6.81 5.55 0.21
N ILE A 63 6.75 4.35 0.79
CA ILE A 63 5.53 3.55 0.82
C ILE A 63 4.88 3.68 2.18
N GLU A 64 3.60 4.08 2.17
CA GLU A 64 2.74 4.15 3.34
C GLU A 64 1.63 3.13 3.17
N ILE A 65 1.44 2.26 4.17
CA ILE A 65 0.43 1.21 4.12
C ILE A 65 -0.77 1.64 4.97
N TRP A 66 -1.95 1.53 4.38
CA TRP A 66 -3.22 1.79 5.06
C TRP A 66 -4.07 0.54 5.02
N HIS A 67 -4.63 0.16 6.16
CA HIS A 67 -5.55 -0.97 6.26
C HIS A 67 -6.80 -0.54 7.02
N GLY A 68 -7.96 -0.73 6.38
CA GLY A 68 -9.25 -0.48 7.01
C GLY A 68 -9.87 -1.80 7.45
N ASP A 69 -10.07 -1.94 8.75
CA ASP A 69 -10.70 -3.13 9.34
C ASP A 69 -12.19 -2.87 9.54
N HIS A 70 -13.01 -3.50 8.71
CA HIS A 70 -14.47 -3.40 8.81
C HIS A 70 -15.04 -4.22 9.97
N GLN A 71 -14.25 -5.10 10.54
CA GLN A 71 -14.64 -6.01 11.61
C GLN A 71 -15.77 -6.97 11.22
N TRP A 72 -15.88 -7.26 9.92
CA TRP A 72 -16.92 -8.18 9.41
C TRP A 72 -16.60 -9.65 9.66
N HIS A 73 -15.32 -9.98 9.87
CA HIS A 73 -14.85 -11.35 10.08
C HIS A 73 -14.05 -11.44 11.37
N SER A 74 -14.15 -12.57 12.05
CA SER A 74 -13.37 -12.82 13.27
C SER A 74 -11.86 -12.82 13.04
N GLY A 75 -11.43 -13.11 11.79
CA GLY A 75 -10.01 -13.12 11.43
C GLY A 75 -9.45 -11.77 11.01
N SER A 76 -10.26 -10.72 10.91
CA SER A 76 -9.80 -9.43 10.39
C SER A 76 -8.76 -8.76 11.28
N THR A 77 -8.92 -8.82 12.59
CA THR A 77 -7.95 -8.28 13.53
C THR A 77 -6.62 -9.01 13.46
N ARG A 78 -6.65 -10.33 13.32
CA ARG A 78 -5.46 -11.15 13.16
C ARG A 78 -4.70 -10.77 11.88
N PHE A 79 -5.40 -10.61 10.78
CA PHE A 79 -4.80 -10.16 9.54
C PHE A 79 -4.13 -8.80 9.69
N ALA A 80 -4.82 -7.84 10.35
CA ALA A 80 -4.26 -6.51 10.59
C ALA A 80 -2.96 -6.57 11.39
N GLU A 81 -2.91 -7.44 12.41
CA GLU A 81 -1.70 -7.63 13.21
C GLU A 81 -0.57 -8.28 12.43
N GLU A 82 -0.88 -9.27 11.60
CA GLU A 82 0.10 -9.92 10.73
C GLU A 82 0.68 -8.93 9.70
N LEU A 83 -0.18 -8.10 9.11
CA LEU A 83 0.24 -7.07 8.17
C LEU A 83 1.12 -6.02 8.86
N LYS A 84 0.74 -5.60 10.06
CA LYS A 84 1.52 -4.67 10.87
C LYS A 84 2.92 -5.21 11.15
N SER A 85 3.02 -6.48 11.54
CA SER A 85 4.30 -7.14 11.81
C SER A 85 5.16 -7.22 10.56
N TRP A 86 4.56 -7.58 9.43
CA TRP A 86 5.26 -7.63 8.14
C TRP A 86 5.80 -6.26 7.75
N CYS A 87 4.99 -5.22 7.91
CA CYS A 87 5.42 -3.85 7.60
C CYS A 87 6.58 -3.41 8.50
N LYS A 88 6.51 -3.73 9.78
CA LYS A 88 7.59 -3.42 10.73
C LYS A 88 8.89 -4.12 10.34
N GLU A 89 8.80 -5.41 9.98
CA GLU A 89 9.96 -6.19 9.54
C GLU A 89 10.60 -5.60 8.30
N HIS A 90 9.80 -5.10 7.37
CA HIS A 90 10.26 -4.52 6.11
C HIS A 90 10.46 -3.01 6.16
N LYS A 91 10.35 -2.42 7.35
CA LYS A 91 10.56 -0.98 7.59
C LYS A 91 9.61 -0.09 6.78
N LEU A 92 8.37 -0.53 6.64
CA LEU A 92 7.30 0.23 6.01
C LEU A 92 6.42 0.87 7.08
N ASN A 93 5.98 2.08 6.83
CA ASN A 93 5.03 2.75 7.70
C ASN A 93 3.65 2.12 7.52
N PHE A 94 2.98 1.87 8.64
CA PHE A 94 1.70 1.19 8.69
C PHE A 94 0.70 1.99 9.52
N TYR A 95 -0.50 2.14 8.97
CA TYR A 95 -1.61 2.77 9.67
C TYR A 95 -2.86 1.94 9.47
N SER A 96 -3.54 1.58 10.54
CA SER A 96 -4.80 0.88 10.46
C SER A 96 -5.88 1.59 11.26
N ILE A 97 -7.11 1.43 10.80
CA ILE A 97 -8.27 2.02 11.45
C ILE A 97 -9.39 0.98 11.46
N LYS A 98 -10.09 0.88 12.58
CA LYS A 98 -11.25 -0.01 12.74
C LYS A 98 -12.52 0.80 12.55
N ALA A 99 -13.42 0.28 11.74
CA ALA A 99 -14.74 0.87 11.56
C ALA A 99 -15.66 0.45 12.70
N LYS A 100 -16.57 1.34 13.08
CA LYS A 100 -17.71 0.99 13.91
C LYS A 100 -18.74 0.26 13.04
N GLN A 101 -19.48 -0.67 13.63
CA GLN A 101 -20.44 -1.45 12.85
C GLN A 101 -21.47 -0.59 12.12
N GLU A 102 -21.94 0.48 12.74
CA GLU A 102 -22.92 1.39 12.14
C GLU A 102 -22.37 2.17 10.94
N GLU A 103 -21.04 2.27 10.83
CA GLU A 103 -20.39 2.97 9.71
C GLU A 103 -20.28 2.11 8.46
N VAL A 104 -20.36 0.80 8.61
CA VAL A 104 -20.08 -0.16 7.53
C VAL A 104 -21.17 -1.23 7.43
N THR A 105 -22.43 -0.83 7.54
CA THR A 105 -23.58 -1.76 7.54
C THR A 105 -23.81 -2.44 6.19
N ASN A 106 -23.29 -1.87 5.12
CA ASN A 106 -23.36 -2.45 3.78
C ASN A 106 -22.12 -2.07 2.97
N GLU A 107 -21.98 -2.66 1.77
CA GLU A 107 -20.83 -2.42 0.89
C GLU A 107 -20.66 -0.95 0.51
N ASN A 108 -21.75 -0.27 0.21
CA ASN A 108 -21.68 1.14 -0.20
C ASN A 108 -21.18 2.04 0.94
N LYS A 109 -21.66 1.80 2.16
CA LYS A 109 -21.21 2.55 3.34
C LYS A 109 -19.75 2.23 3.65
N ALA A 110 -19.37 0.95 3.54
CA ALA A 110 -17.99 0.53 3.75
C ALA A 110 -17.03 1.20 2.76
N ARG A 111 -17.42 1.26 1.49
CA ARG A 111 -16.63 1.92 0.44
C ARG A 111 -16.46 3.41 0.72
N ARG A 112 -17.53 4.12 1.10
CA ARG A 112 -17.48 5.53 1.47
C ARG A 112 -16.58 5.76 2.67
N TRP A 113 -16.68 4.90 3.67
CA TRP A 113 -15.85 4.94 4.86
C TRP A 113 -14.36 4.79 4.49
N ARG A 114 -14.03 3.83 3.63
CA ARG A 114 -12.65 3.64 3.16
C ARG A 114 -12.11 4.89 2.45
N TYR A 115 -12.84 5.40 1.47
CA TYR A 115 -12.41 6.58 0.71
C TYR A 115 -12.23 7.80 1.60
N LYS A 116 -13.17 8.04 2.49
CA LYS A 116 -13.09 9.17 3.43
C LYS A 116 -11.81 9.08 4.27
N ASN A 117 -11.56 7.92 4.84
CA ASN A 117 -10.40 7.74 5.73
C ASN A 117 -9.08 7.71 4.97
N LEU A 118 -9.06 7.17 3.76
CA LEU A 118 -7.89 7.23 2.90
C LEU A 118 -7.53 8.66 2.52
N LEU A 119 -8.51 9.48 2.16
CA LEU A 119 -8.28 10.88 1.84
C LEU A 119 -7.78 11.66 3.05
N LEU A 120 -8.33 11.40 4.23
CA LEU A 120 -7.85 12.01 5.46
C LEU A 120 -6.40 11.65 5.75
N ARG A 121 -6.05 10.38 5.55
CA ARG A 121 -4.68 9.92 5.74
C ARG A 121 -3.72 10.55 4.72
N ALA A 122 -4.12 10.63 3.47
CA ALA A 122 -3.32 11.26 2.41
C ALA A 122 -3.05 12.73 2.73
N LYS A 123 -4.07 13.45 3.20
CA LYS A 123 -3.93 14.85 3.62
C LYS A 123 -2.99 14.99 4.82
N SER A 124 -3.12 14.11 5.80
CA SER A 124 -2.23 14.07 6.97
C SER A 124 -0.78 13.87 6.56
N LEU A 125 -0.53 12.93 5.65
CA LEU A 125 0.81 12.67 5.14
C LEU A 125 1.39 13.86 4.39
N SER A 126 0.57 14.57 3.63
CA SER A 126 1.01 15.75 2.88
C SER A 126 1.28 16.95 3.77
N SER A 127 0.60 17.06 4.93
CA SER A 127 0.75 18.16 5.88
C SER A 127 1.94 17.98 6.82
N ASN A 128 2.35 16.75 7.06
CA ASN A 128 3.47 16.43 7.94
C ASN A 128 4.79 16.58 7.16
N ASN A 129 5.89 16.80 7.89
CA ASN A 129 7.23 16.91 7.29
C ASN A 129 7.70 15.54 6.76
N ILE A 130 7.13 15.10 5.67
CA ILE A 130 7.59 13.92 4.97
C ILE A 130 8.49 14.33 3.81
N LYS A 131 9.42 13.45 3.49
CA LYS A 131 10.43 13.71 2.46
C LYS A 131 9.81 13.98 1.09
N TYR A 132 8.73 13.26 0.77
CA TYR A 132 8.03 13.39 -0.50
C TYR A 132 6.53 13.54 -0.27
N PRO A 133 5.85 14.42 -1.02
CA PRO A 133 4.40 14.57 -0.87
C PRO A 133 3.65 13.31 -1.30
N CYS A 134 2.50 13.06 -0.66
CA CYS A 134 1.65 11.93 -1.03
C CYS A 134 0.74 12.35 -2.18
N ASN A 135 1.08 11.88 -3.38
CA ASN A 135 0.37 12.23 -4.60
C ASN A 135 -0.52 11.11 -5.13
N LYS A 136 -0.31 9.87 -4.68
CA LYS A 136 -0.98 8.70 -5.25
C LYS A 136 -1.53 7.80 -4.16
N ILE A 137 -2.78 7.40 -4.35
CA ILE A 137 -3.46 6.38 -3.54
C ILE A 137 -3.70 5.16 -4.44
N LEU A 138 -3.24 4.01 -3.98
CA LEU A 138 -3.35 2.76 -4.74
C LEU A 138 -4.25 1.73 -4.07
#